data_4aa8e1637e272c335e82074196e35ca6
#
_entry.id   4aa8e1637e272c335e82074196e35ca6
#
_cell.length_a   1.000
_cell.length_b   1.000
_cell.length_c   1.000
_cell.angle_alpha   90.00
_cell.angle_beta   90.00
_cell.angle_gamma   90.00
#
_symmetry.space_group_name_H-M   'P 1'
#
loop_
_entity.id
_entity.type
_entity.pdbx_description
1 polymer ?
#
loop_
_entity_poly.entity_id
_entity_poly.type
_entity_poly.pdbx_seq_one_letter_code
_entity_poly.pdbx_strand_id
1 'polypeptide(L)'
;MIISEPFAVAYALDKIEHSLVIDIGAGTTDLCRVYGTVPTPNDQMHINFAGDHIDAQIITEIQRKYAGAQITKDMARRWKESHSFVGGAAPDDPVIVDFSIEGKAMSLDITDCISAACETIVEPIVASVKELVTGSNPEYHDAFRRNVILAGGGSGIIGLGALIE
;
A
#
# COMPACT_ATOMS: atom_id res chain seq x y z
N MET A 1 25.28 -4.47 -13.65
CA MET A 1 24.92 -4.08 -12.28
C MET A 1 23.40 -4.21 -12.17
N ILE A 2 22.89 -4.92 -11.18
CA ILE A 2 21.47 -5.02 -10.90
C ILE A 2 21.21 -4.03 -9.76
N ILE A 3 20.24 -3.13 -9.94
CA ILE A 3 19.78 -2.18 -8.91
C ILE A 3 18.36 -2.53 -8.50
N SER A 4 17.99 -2.24 -7.26
CA SER A 4 16.64 -2.45 -6.77
C SER A 4 15.67 -1.41 -7.36
N GLU A 5 14.41 -1.81 -7.50
CA GLU A 5 13.36 -0.94 -8.04
C GLU A 5 13.18 0.36 -7.22
N PRO A 6 13.12 0.33 -5.87
CA PRO A 6 13.07 1.56 -5.07
C PRO A 6 14.26 2.50 -5.28
N PHE A 7 15.48 1.96 -5.46
CA PHE A 7 16.64 2.80 -5.76
C PHE A 7 16.53 3.48 -7.13
N ALA A 8 16.00 2.76 -8.14
CA ALA A 8 15.76 3.33 -9.46
C ALA A 8 14.73 4.48 -9.39
N VAL A 9 13.70 4.37 -8.54
CA VAL A 9 12.74 5.45 -8.28
C VAL A 9 13.43 6.68 -7.69
N ALA A 10 14.23 6.52 -6.62
CA ALA A 10 14.98 7.62 -6.02
C ALA A 10 15.91 8.30 -7.02
N TYR A 11 16.61 7.50 -7.84
CA TYR A 11 17.51 8.01 -8.88
C TYR A 11 16.74 8.81 -9.95
N ALA A 12 15.60 8.30 -10.42
CA ALA A 12 14.80 9.00 -11.44
C ALA A 12 14.22 10.34 -10.96
N LEU A 13 13.98 10.45 -9.64
CA LEU A 13 13.46 11.67 -9.01
C LEU A 13 14.55 12.64 -8.52
N ASP A 14 15.83 12.32 -8.75
CA ASP A 14 16.98 13.06 -8.19
C ASP A 14 16.93 13.18 -6.65
N LYS A 15 16.48 12.10 -6.00
CA LYS A 15 16.28 11.99 -4.53
C LYS A 15 17.16 10.89 -3.94
N ILE A 16 18.44 10.84 -4.37
CA ILE A 16 19.39 9.82 -3.90
C ILE A 16 20.04 10.15 -2.55
N GLU A 17 19.87 11.36 -2.03
CA GLU A 17 20.45 11.77 -0.75
C GLU A 17 19.40 11.69 0.36
N HIS A 18 19.61 10.77 1.32
CA HIS A 18 18.81 10.61 2.53
C HIS A 18 17.29 10.52 2.28
N SER A 19 16.88 9.65 1.38
CA SER A 19 15.47 9.35 1.13
C SER A 19 15.11 7.93 1.55
N LEU A 20 13.82 7.74 1.87
CA LEU A 20 13.19 6.44 2.12
C LEU A 20 12.15 6.20 1.04
N VAL A 21 12.38 5.22 0.20
CA VAL A 21 11.42 4.83 -0.84
C VAL A 21 10.60 3.64 -0.36
N ILE A 22 9.29 3.71 -0.57
CA ILE A 22 8.31 2.66 -0.29
C ILE A 22 7.59 2.37 -1.59
N ASP A 23 7.94 1.27 -2.24
CA ASP A 23 7.35 0.83 -3.50
C ASP A 23 6.31 -0.25 -3.25
N ILE A 24 5.03 0.09 -3.40
CA ILE A 24 3.91 -0.79 -3.12
C ILE A 24 3.42 -1.39 -4.43
N GLY A 25 3.93 -2.57 -4.74
CA GLY A 25 3.60 -3.32 -5.94
C GLY A 25 2.32 -4.16 -5.82
N ALA A 26 2.18 -5.16 -6.69
CA ALA A 26 1.08 -6.12 -6.62
C ALA A 26 1.31 -7.18 -5.53
N GLY A 27 2.47 -7.85 -5.53
CA GLY A 27 2.78 -8.95 -4.62
C GLY A 27 3.58 -8.56 -3.40
N THR A 28 4.45 -7.55 -3.51
CA THR A 28 5.36 -7.08 -2.46
C THR A 28 5.30 -5.58 -2.28
N THR A 29 5.64 -5.13 -1.07
CA THR A 29 6.04 -3.76 -0.80
C THR A 29 7.53 -3.77 -0.49
N ASP A 30 8.29 -3.03 -1.28
CA ASP A 30 9.74 -2.94 -1.20
C ASP A 30 10.14 -1.59 -0.62
N LEU A 31 10.89 -1.61 0.49
CA LEU A 31 11.36 -0.42 1.18
C LEU A 31 12.87 -0.29 1.03
N CYS A 32 13.35 0.91 0.81
CA CYS A 32 14.78 1.18 0.66
C CYS A 32 15.16 2.55 1.22
N ARG A 33 16.18 2.58 2.10
CA ARG A 33 16.87 3.84 2.45
C ARG A 33 18.02 4.09 1.47
N VAL A 34 18.13 5.33 1.03
CA VAL A 34 19.11 5.77 0.03
C VAL A 34 19.99 6.88 0.61
N TYR A 35 21.34 6.72 0.51
CA TYR A 35 22.35 7.62 1.12
C TYR A 35 23.32 8.19 0.09
N GLY A 36 22.91 8.43 -1.13
CA GLY A 36 23.81 8.90 -2.19
C GLY A 36 24.63 7.81 -2.87
N THR A 37 24.56 6.57 -2.39
CA THR A 37 25.25 5.40 -2.96
C THR A 37 24.26 4.27 -3.25
N VAL A 38 24.71 3.26 -3.99
CA VAL A 38 23.89 2.05 -4.23
C VAL A 38 23.61 1.36 -2.90
N PRO A 39 22.34 1.10 -2.56
CA PRO A 39 21.97 0.49 -1.29
C PRO A 39 22.53 -0.92 -1.13
N THR A 40 22.88 -1.26 0.09
CA THR A 40 23.25 -2.62 0.49
C THR A 40 22.00 -3.43 0.87
N PRO A 41 22.10 -4.76 1.06
CA PRO A 41 20.98 -5.55 1.57
C PRO A 41 20.42 -5.08 2.92
N ASN A 42 21.25 -4.45 3.76
CA ASN A 42 20.83 -3.90 5.06
C ASN A 42 20.02 -2.59 4.93
N ASP A 43 20.03 -1.99 3.77
CA ASP A 43 19.30 -0.76 3.47
C ASP A 43 17.95 -1.04 2.82
N GLN A 44 17.59 -2.32 2.67
CA GLN A 44 16.41 -2.75 1.94
C GLN A 44 15.61 -3.74 2.79
N MET A 45 14.30 -3.67 2.64
CA MET A 45 13.34 -4.59 3.24
C MET A 45 12.22 -4.87 2.25
N HIS A 46 11.64 -6.06 2.29
CA HIS A 46 10.45 -6.41 1.53
C HIS A 46 9.45 -7.12 2.42
N ILE A 47 8.17 -6.82 2.21
CA ILE A 47 7.06 -7.43 2.93
C ILE A 47 5.96 -7.85 1.95
N ASN A 48 5.20 -8.90 2.31
CA ASN A 48 4.12 -9.44 1.47
C ASN A 48 2.76 -8.76 1.73
N PHE A 49 2.77 -7.51 2.17
CA PHE A 49 1.59 -6.68 2.38
C PHE A 49 1.52 -5.63 1.26
N ALA A 50 0.81 -5.98 0.18
CA ALA A 50 0.76 -5.21 -1.07
C ALA A 50 -0.60 -5.36 -1.77
N GLY A 51 -0.70 -5.04 -3.05
CA GLY A 51 -1.96 -5.03 -3.78
C GLY A 51 -2.75 -6.34 -3.75
N ASP A 52 -2.08 -7.49 -3.88
CA ASP A 52 -2.71 -8.81 -3.86
C ASP A 52 -3.26 -9.18 -2.46
N HIS A 53 -2.60 -8.70 -1.40
CA HIS A 53 -3.10 -8.83 -0.04
C HIS A 53 -4.40 -8.05 0.14
N ILE A 54 -4.45 -6.79 -0.33
CA ILE A 54 -5.68 -5.98 -0.27
C ILE A 54 -6.81 -6.64 -1.05
N ASP A 55 -6.55 -7.18 -2.25
CA ASP A 55 -7.57 -7.88 -3.04
C ASP A 55 -8.20 -9.05 -2.25
N ALA A 56 -7.37 -9.84 -1.56
CA ALA A 56 -7.85 -10.94 -0.73
C ALA A 56 -8.66 -10.45 0.50
N GLN A 57 -8.23 -9.34 1.11
CA GLN A 57 -8.95 -8.74 2.24
C GLN A 57 -10.31 -8.15 1.81
N ILE A 58 -10.41 -7.50 0.64
CA ILE A 58 -11.68 -7.03 0.09
C ILE A 58 -12.68 -8.17 -0.04
N ILE A 59 -12.26 -9.31 -0.60
CA ILE A 59 -13.13 -10.49 -0.72
C ILE A 59 -13.60 -10.96 0.67
N THR A 60 -12.66 -11.04 1.63
CA THR A 60 -12.96 -11.47 3.00
C THR A 60 -13.96 -10.55 3.69
N GLU A 61 -13.75 -9.23 3.61
CA GLU A 61 -14.63 -8.23 4.24
C GLU A 61 -16.03 -8.22 3.62
N ILE A 62 -16.10 -8.33 2.27
CA ILE A 62 -17.42 -8.41 1.60
C ILE A 62 -18.15 -9.69 1.98
N GLN A 63 -17.48 -10.84 2.01
CA GLN A 63 -18.11 -12.10 2.40
C GLN A 63 -18.53 -12.12 3.87
N ARG A 64 -17.79 -11.41 4.74
CA ARG A 64 -18.16 -11.21 6.15
C ARG A 64 -19.42 -10.35 6.28
N LYS A 65 -19.55 -9.28 5.50
CA LYS A 65 -20.69 -8.34 5.50
C LYS A 65 -21.91 -8.93 4.79
N TYR A 66 -21.68 -9.64 3.70
CA TYR A 66 -22.72 -10.18 2.80
C TYR A 66 -22.50 -11.68 2.60
N ALA A 67 -23.08 -12.49 3.49
CA ALA A 67 -22.96 -13.96 3.42
C ALA A 67 -23.47 -14.50 2.08
N GLY A 68 -22.70 -15.41 1.47
CA GLY A 68 -23.02 -15.97 0.15
C GLY A 68 -22.58 -15.10 -1.05
N ALA A 69 -21.88 -13.99 -0.82
CA ALA A 69 -21.34 -13.15 -1.88
C ALA A 69 -20.32 -13.90 -2.75
N GLN A 70 -20.50 -13.83 -4.06
CA GLN A 70 -19.64 -14.46 -5.06
C GLN A 70 -18.74 -13.40 -5.67
N ILE A 71 -17.51 -13.27 -5.13
CA ILE A 71 -16.51 -12.27 -5.52
C ILE A 71 -15.30 -12.97 -6.12
N THR A 72 -14.90 -12.53 -7.31
CA THR A 72 -13.62 -12.96 -7.93
C THR A 72 -12.49 -12.02 -7.56
N LYS A 73 -11.23 -12.51 -7.68
CA LYS A 73 -10.04 -11.67 -7.47
C LYS A 73 -10.01 -10.47 -8.42
N ASP A 74 -10.44 -10.64 -9.67
CA ASP A 74 -10.48 -9.55 -10.66
C ASP A 74 -11.54 -8.49 -10.33
N MET A 75 -12.67 -8.86 -9.71
CA MET A 75 -13.64 -7.90 -9.19
C MET A 75 -13.04 -7.07 -8.07
N ALA A 76 -12.45 -7.73 -7.06
CA ALA A 76 -11.81 -7.07 -5.94
C ALA A 76 -10.69 -6.11 -6.40
N ARG A 77 -9.84 -6.56 -7.34
CA ARG A 77 -8.78 -5.73 -7.93
C ARG A 77 -9.34 -4.47 -8.57
N ARG A 78 -10.35 -4.56 -9.43
CA ARG A 78 -10.97 -3.39 -10.07
C ARG A 78 -11.54 -2.42 -9.05
N TRP A 79 -12.22 -2.91 -8.02
CA TRP A 79 -12.77 -2.06 -6.97
C TRP A 79 -11.68 -1.37 -6.16
N LYS A 80 -10.60 -2.08 -5.81
CA LYS A 80 -9.42 -1.50 -5.18
C LYS A 80 -8.82 -0.40 -6.04
N GLU A 81 -8.54 -0.67 -7.32
CA GLU A 81 -7.90 0.29 -8.23
C GLU A 81 -8.74 1.57 -8.43
N SER A 82 -10.07 1.47 -8.30
CA SER A 82 -10.97 2.60 -8.50
C SER A 82 -11.35 3.34 -7.22
N HIS A 83 -11.27 2.69 -6.05
CA HIS A 83 -11.93 3.19 -4.83
C HIS A 83 -11.08 3.03 -3.56
N SER A 84 -9.78 2.71 -3.65
CA SER A 84 -8.94 2.50 -2.46
C SER A 84 -8.70 3.77 -1.65
N PHE A 85 -8.90 3.71 -0.34
CA PHE A 85 -8.63 4.78 0.61
C PHE A 85 -8.37 4.24 2.02
N VAL A 86 -7.72 5.06 2.86
CA VAL A 86 -7.40 4.78 4.26
C VAL A 86 -7.50 6.04 5.12
N GLY A 87 -7.44 5.91 6.44
CA GLY A 87 -7.29 7.04 7.36
C GLY A 87 -8.47 8.01 7.38
N GLY A 88 -9.68 7.54 7.10
CA GLY A 88 -10.86 8.40 7.09
C GLY A 88 -10.99 9.28 5.83
N ALA A 89 -10.14 9.08 4.81
CA ALA A 89 -10.24 9.74 3.50
C ALA A 89 -11.36 9.12 2.64
N ALA A 90 -12.51 8.82 3.26
CA ALA A 90 -13.66 8.23 2.57
C ALA A 90 -14.15 9.15 1.44
N PRO A 91 -14.60 8.57 0.32
CA PRO A 91 -15.27 9.34 -0.72
C PRO A 91 -16.57 9.96 -0.21
N ASP A 92 -16.99 11.10 -0.80
CA ASP A 92 -18.25 11.78 -0.45
C ASP A 92 -19.46 10.88 -0.72
N ASP A 93 -19.42 10.10 -1.81
CA ASP A 93 -20.46 9.14 -2.19
C ASP A 93 -20.07 7.71 -1.82
N PRO A 94 -21.03 6.86 -1.41
CA PRO A 94 -20.78 5.45 -1.09
C PRO A 94 -20.32 4.67 -2.33
N VAL A 95 -19.43 3.69 -2.14
CA VAL A 95 -18.96 2.78 -3.18
C VAL A 95 -19.99 1.67 -3.41
N ILE A 96 -20.92 1.88 -4.34
CA ILE A 96 -21.96 0.91 -4.72
C ILE A 96 -21.44 0.07 -5.89
N VAL A 97 -21.45 -1.25 -5.74
CA VAL A 97 -20.99 -2.19 -6.78
C VAL A 97 -21.99 -3.35 -6.95
N ASP A 98 -21.97 -3.92 -8.16
CA ASP A 98 -22.81 -5.06 -8.52
C ASP A 98 -22.07 -6.38 -8.35
N PHE A 99 -22.67 -7.31 -7.60
CA PHE A 99 -22.20 -8.70 -7.50
C PHE A 99 -23.33 -9.66 -7.15
N SER A 100 -23.07 -10.97 -7.22
CA SER A 100 -24.06 -11.99 -6.96
C SER A 100 -24.04 -12.47 -5.52
N ILE A 101 -25.22 -12.59 -4.90
CA ILE A 101 -25.44 -13.32 -3.65
C ILE A 101 -26.42 -14.45 -3.95
N GLU A 102 -26.03 -15.70 -3.72
CA GLU A 102 -26.83 -16.90 -3.98
C GLU A 102 -27.47 -16.91 -5.40
N GLY A 103 -26.68 -16.44 -6.39
CA GLY A 103 -27.10 -16.40 -7.80
C GLY A 103 -27.99 -15.21 -8.19
N LYS A 104 -28.27 -14.27 -7.27
CA LYS A 104 -29.04 -13.05 -7.57
C LYS A 104 -28.09 -11.84 -7.63
N ALA A 105 -28.12 -11.08 -8.72
CA ALA A 105 -27.39 -9.84 -8.84
C ALA A 105 -27.97 -8.77 -7.90
N MET A 106 -27.11 -8.09 -7.16
CA MET A 106 -27.47 -7.04 -6.20
C MET A 106 -26.47 -5.90 -6.27
N SER A 107 -26.95 -4.65 -6.13
CA SER A 107 -26.11 -3.44 -6.01
C SER A 107 -25.98 -3.12 -4.52
N LEU A 108 -24.74 -3.19 -3.99
CA LEU A 108 -24.47 -3.12 -2.56
C LEU A 108 -23.31 -2.20 -2.24
N ASP A 109 -23.39 -1.55 -1.08
CA ASP A 109 -22.37 -0.65 -0.56
C ASP A 109 -21.21 -1.43 0.08
N ILE A 110 -20.00 -1.26 -0.47
CA ILE A 110 -18.76 -1.88 0.00
C ILE A 110 -17.76 -0.87 0.55
N THR A 111 -18.15 0.37 0.79
CA THR A 111 -17.27 1.46 1.26
C THR A 111 -16.42 1.04 2.46
N ASP A 112 -17.06 0.54 3.52
CA ASP A 112 -16.37 0.07 4.73
C ASP A 112 -15.46 -1.13 4.46
N CYS A 113 -15.86 -2.02 3.53
CA CYS A 113 -15.05 -3.19 3.17
C CYS A 113 -13.75 -2.79 2.46
N ILE A 114 -13.81 -1.77 1.59
CA ILE A 114 -12.62 -1.21 0.92
C ILE A 114 -11.68 -0.58 1.94
N SER A 115 -12.20 0.29 2.81
CA SER A 115 -11.39 0.92 3.86
C SER A 115 -10.71 -0.10 4.75
N ALA A 116 -11.49 -1.02 5.33
CA ALA A 116 -10.96 -2.06 6.22
C ALA A 116 -9.88 -2.91 5.55
N ALA A 117 -10.06 -3.26 4.27
CA ALA A 117 -9.08 -4.03 3.52
C ALA A 117 -7.80 -3.23 3.26
N CYS A 118 -7.89 -1.96 2.87
CA CYS A 118 -6.74 -1.11 2.61
C CYS A 118 -5.95 -0.80 3.89
N GLU A 119 -6.62 -0.64 5.03
CA GLU A 119 -5.97 -0.38 6.32
C GLU A 119 -5.07 -1.53 6.79
N THR A 120 -5.28 -2.76 6.31
CA THR A 120 -4.47 -3.92 6.69
C THR A 120 -2.99 -3.83 6.31
N ILE A 121 -2.62 -3.00 5.33
CA ILE A 121 -1.22 -2.81 4.93
C ILE A 121 -0.51 -1.70 5.70
N VAL A 122 -1.25 -0.80 6.37
CA VAL A 122 -0.68 0.41 6.99
C VAL A 122 0.30 0.06 8.10
N GLU A 123 -0.14 -0.72 9.10
CA GLU A 123 0.73 -1.07 10.24
C GLU A 123 1.98 -1.86 9.83
N PRO A 124 1.92 -2.89 8.94
CA PRO A 124 3.12 -3.55 8.44
C PRO A 124 4.11 -2.61 7.74
N ILE A 125 3.62 -1.65 6.93
CA ILE A 125 4.47 -0.66 6.27
C ILE A 125 5.10 0.27 7.31
N VAL A 126 4.33 0.83 8.23
CA VAL A 126 4.82 1.73 9.28
C VAL A 126 5.84 1.03 10.18
N ALA A 127 5.61 -0.23 10.56
CA ALA A 127 6.56 -1.03 11.32
C ALA A 127 7.90 -1.19 10.58
N SER A 128 7.83 -1.51 9.28
CA SER A 128 9.02 -1.66 8.42
C SER A 128 9.78 -0.34 8.24
N VAL A 129 9.07 0.78 8.08
CA VAL A 129 9.67 2.13 8.04
C VAL A 129 10.43 2.42 9.34
N LYS A 130 9.78 2.18 10.50
CA LYS A 130 10.42 2.37 11.82
C LYS A 130 11.68 1.53 11.97
N GLU A 131 11.64 0.27 11.55
CA GLU A 131 12.79 -0.64 11.63
C GLU A 131 13.94 -0.14 10.75
N LEU A 132 13.68 0.21 9.49
CA LEU A 132 14.70 0.75 8.59
C LEU A 132 15.29 2.08 9.10
N VAL A 133 14.48 3.01 9.58
CA VAL A 133 14.95 4.29 10.11
C VAL A 133 15.79 4.08 11.35
N THR A 134 15.32 3.32 12.34
CA THR A 134 16.04 3.07 13.61
C THR A 134 17.33 2.27 13.42
N GLY A 135 17.40 1.41 12.40
CA GLY A 135 18.62 0.69 12.01
C GLY A 135 19.67 1.55 11.29
N SER A 136 19.44 2.86 11.12
CA SER A 136 20.38 3.80 10.50
C SER A 136 21.10 4.66 11.54
N ASN A 137 22.11 5.46 11.08
CA ASN A 137 22.71 6.46 11.94
C ASN A 137 21.66 7.51 12.38
N PRO A 138 21.53 7.80 13.69
CA PRO A 138 20.58 8.78 14.21
C PRO A 138 20.61 10.17 13.55
N GLU A 139 21.76 10.59 13.04
CA GLU A 139 21.91 11.86 12.30
C GLU A 139 21.02 11.95 11.07
N TYR A 140 20.64 10.80 10.46
CA TYR A 140 19.84 10.75 9.23
C TYR A 140 18.36 10.52 9.46
N HIS A 141 17.92 10.22 10.70
CA HIS A 141 16.53 9.91 11.00
C HIS A 141 15.57 11.00 10.56
N ASP A 142 15.89 12.26 10.86
CA ASP A 142 15.03 13.39 10.46
C ASP A 142 15.04 13.63 8.95
N ALA A 143 16.17 13.38 8.29
CA ALA A 143 16.23 13.49 6.83
C ALA A 143 15.38 12.43 6.14
N PHE A 144 15.40 11.16 6.59
CA PHE A 144 14.53 10.11 6.07
C PHE A 144 13.06 10.41 6.28
N ARG A 145 12.66 10.86 7.48
CA ARG A 145 11.26 11.21 7.77
C ARG A 145 10.71 12.32 6.88
N ARG A 146 11.57 13.28 6.47
CA ARG A 146 11.19 14.39 5.60
C ARG A 146 11.23 14.05 4.10
N ASN A 147 11.85 12.94 3.74
CA ASN A 147 12.06 12.54 2.35
C ASN A 147 11.54 11.12 2.13
N VAL A 148 10.28 10.87 2.50
CA VAL A 148 9.57 9.62 2.19
C VAL A 148 9.00 9.73 0.77
N ILE A 149 9.23 8.71 -0.05
CA ILE A 149 8.75 8.62 -1.43
C ILE A 149 7.88 7.37 -1.53
N LEU A 150 6.62 7.56 -1.88
CA LEU A 150 5.71 6.47 -2.21
C LEU A 150 5.74 6.20 -3.71
N ALA A 151 5.88 4.94 -4.09
CA ALA A 151 5.91 4.46 -5.46
C ALA A 151 5.04 3.22 -5.64
N GLY A 152 4.95 2.74 -6.87
CA GLY A 152 4.12 1.59 -7.24
C GLY A 152 2.62 1.91 -7.29
N GLY A 153 1.82 0.92 -7.69
CA GLY A 153 0.37 1.08 -7.82
C GLY A 153 -0.33 1.42 -6.51
N GLY A 154 0.17 0.93 -5.37
CA GLY A 154 -0.36 1.19 -4.04
C GLY A 154 -0.15 2.63 -3.55
N SER A 155 0.78 3.39 -4.15
CA SER A 155 0.95 4.82 -3.83
C SER A 155 -0.28 5.68 -4.15
N GLY A 156 -1.17 5.18 -5.01
CA GLY A 156 -2.44 5.82 -5.35
C GLY A 156 -3.56 5.64 -4.31
N ILE A 157 -3.36 4.89 -3.23
CA ILE A 157 -4.35 4.74 -2.16
C ILE A 157 -4.53 6.08 -1.45
N ILE A 158 -5.76 6.61 -1.53
CA ILE A 158 -6.08 7.93 -0.98
C ILE A 158 -5.89 7.91 0.55
N GLY A 159 -5.18 8.91 1.08
CA GLY A 159 -4.91 9.04 2.52
C GLY A 159 -3.68 8.26 3.02
N LEU A 160 -3.09 7.35 2.24
CA LEU A 160 -1.98 6.52 2.70
C LEU A 160 -0.74 7.35 3.05
N GLY A 161 -0.39 8.36 2.25
CA GLY A 161 0.74 9.24 2.54
C GLY A 161 0.64 9.89 3.91
N ALA A 162 -0.53 10.44 4.26
CA ALA A 162 -0.76 11.09 5.55
C ALA A 162 -0.69 10.14 6.76
N LEU A 163 -0.82 8.83 6.56
CA LEU A 163 -0.68 7.84 7.65
C LEU A 163 0.76 7.37 7.85
N ILE A 164 1.62 7.57 6.87
CA ILE A 164 3.03 7.15 6.90
C ILE A 164 3.94 8.30 7.39
N GLU A 165 3.50 9.55 7.25
CA GLU A 165 4.18 10.74 7.79
C GLU A 165 4.15 10.77 9.33
#